data_fba1b9a7a025123c9f8aac1d15406368
#
_entry.id   fba1b9a7a025123c9f8aac1d15406368
#
_cell.length_a   1.000
_cell.length_b   1.000
_cell.length_c   1.000
_cell.angle_alpha   90.00
_cell.angle_beta   90.00
_cell.angle_gamma   90.00
#
_symmetry.space_group_name_H-M   'P 1'
#
loop_
_entity.id
_entity.type
_entity.pdbx_description
1 polymer ?
#
loop_
_entity_poly.entity_id
_entity_poly.type
_entity_poly.pdbx_seq_one_letter_code
_entity_poly.pdbx_strand_id
1 'polypeptide(L)'
;MSDAPKKVVLAYSGGLDTSIILKWLQTEYGCEVITFTADLGQGEELEPARAKAELLGIAPENIHIEDLREEFVRDFVFPMFRANALYEGLYLLGTSIARPLISKRLVELAHRHGADAVAHGATGKGNDQVRFELSAYALDPSIKVIAPWRLWDLTSRTKLIEFAEQNQIPIAKDKRGEAPFSVDANLLHTSSEGKALENPAEAAPDYVYQRTVNPEDAPDQPEFVEITFERGDAVAINGQALSPATILTRLNELGGKHGIGRLDFVENRFVGMKSRGIYETPGGTILLEAHRGIEQITLDSGSGHLKDSLMPRYAELIYNGFWFSPEREMLQALIDKSQEHVSGTVRLKLYKGLATCVGRWSDQSLYSEAHVTFEDDAGAYDQKDAAGFIKLNALRLKLVANRNARAK
;
A
#
# COMPACT_ATOMS: atom_id res chain seq x y z
N MET A 1 32.13 4.53 24.73
CA MET A 1 32.45 4.41 23.29
C MET A 1 32.47 2.95 22.76
N SER A 2 31.91 1.97 23.48
CA SER A 2 31.97 0.56 23.06
C SER A 2 30.72 0.07 22.28
N ASP A 3 29.87 0.97 21.84
CA ASP A 3 28.56 0.63 21.24
C ASP A 3 28.31 1.25 19.86
N ALA A 4 29.32 1.88 19.26
CA ALA A 4 29.22 2.41 17.90
C ALA A 4 29.24 1.23 16.89
N PRO A 5 28.34 1.19 15.89
CA PRO A 5 28.35 0.14 14.89
C PRO A 5 29.62 0.23 14.04
N LYS A 6 30.12 -0.95 13.62
CA LYS A 6 31.27 -1.05 12.70
C LYS A 6 30.84 -1.08 11.25
N LYS A 7 29.66 -1.63 11.01
CA LYS A 7 29.11 -1.81 9.68
C LYS A 7 27.59 -1.60 9.69
N VAL A 8 27.07 -0.81 8.76
CA VAL A 8 25.66 -0.40 8.70
C VAL A 8 25.11 -0.62 7.30
N VAL A 9 23.93 -1.22 7.18
CA VAL A 9 23.16 -1.25 5.93
C VAL A 9 22.17 -0.09 5.92
N LEU A 10 22.28 0.81 4.96
CA LEU A 10 21.45 2.01 4.82
C LEU A 10 20.40 1.84 3.72
N ALA A 11 19.12 2.10 4.05
CA ALA A 11 18.09 2.33 3.04
C ALA A 11 18.43 3.62 2.27
N TYR A 12 18.83 3.49 1.02
CA TYR A 12 19.42 4.55 0.22
C TYR A 12 18.61 4.81 -1.05
N SER A 13 18.08 6.01 -1.20
CA SER A 13 17.32 6.42 -2.40
C SER A 13 18.15 7.23 -3.40
N GLY A 14 19.41 7.57 -3.08
CA GLY A 14 20.19 8.51 -3.88
C GLY A 14 19.76 9.98 -3.77
N GLY A 15 18.69 10.26 -3.01
CA GLY A 15 18.24 11.61 -2.68
C GLY A 15 19.22 12.39 -1.80
N LEU A 16 18.97 13.69 -1.60
CA LEU A 16 19.83 14.54 -0.78
C LEU A 16 19.93 14.00 0.65
N ASP A 17 18.80 13.75 1.29
CA ASP A 17 18.73 13.36 2.70
C ASP A 17 19.48 12.06 2.96
N THR A 18 19.24 11.01 2.13
CA THR A 18 19.92 9.72 2.29
C THR A 18 21.42 9.80 1.97
N SER A 19 21.83 10.71 1.09
CA SER A 19 23.26 10.96 0.81
C SER A 19 23.95 11.68 1.96
N ILE A 20 23.26 12.59 2.63
CA ILE A 20 23.74 13.23 3.87
C ILE A 20 23.84 12.18 4.99
N ILE A 21 22.83 11.31 5.14
CA ILE A 21 22.85 10.21 6.10
C ILE A 21 24.03 9.28 5.89
N LEU A 22 24.28 8.89 4.63
CA LEU A 22 25.42 8.05 4.28
C LEU A 22 26.73 8.69 4.78
N LYS A 23 26.95 9.96 4.43
CA LYS A 23 28.15 10.68 4.84
C LYS A 23 28.25 10.86 6.35
N TRP A 24 27.13 11.17 6.99
CA TRP A 24 27.06 11.32 8.44
C TRP A 24 27.42 10.01 9.17
N LEU A 25 26.91 8.86 8.71
CA LEU A 25 27.30 7.56 9.27
C LEU A 25 28.80 7.30 9.17
N GLN A 26 29.42 7.62 8.01
CA GLN A 26 30.87 7.50 7.81
C GLN A 26 31.67 8.41 8.74
N THR A 27 31.22 9.63 8.98
CA THR A 27 31.97 10.63 9.77
C THR A 27 31.73 10.49 11.27
N GLU A 28 30.49 10.26 11.70
CA GLU A 28 30.11 10.19 13.10
C GLU A 28 30.54 8.88 13.77
N TYR A 29 30.34 7.76 13.09
CA TYR A 29 30.67 6.43 13.64
C TYR A 29 31.97 5.87 13.08
N GLY A 30 32.52 6.42 12.00
CA GLY A 30 33.67 5.84 11.32
C GLY A 30 33.38 4.42 10.79
N CYS A 31 32.12 4.11 10.48
CA CYS A 31 31.67 2.78 10.12
C CYS A 31 31.71 2.55 8.61
N GLU A 32 31.81 1.27 8.22
CA GLU A 32 31.56 0.84 6.84
C GLU A 32 30.06 0.94 6.55
N VAL A 33 29.68 1.56 5.41
CA VAL A 33 28.30 1.68 4.98
C VAL A 33 28.05 0.82 3.74
N ILE A 34 27.00 0.02 3.80
CA ILE A 34 26.44 -0.72 2.68
C ILE A 34 25.15 -0.02 2.30
N THR A 35 24.95 0.29 1.01
CA THR A 35 23.73 0.93 0.53
C THR A 35 22.79 -0.09 -0.07
N PHE A 36 21.50 0.07 0.21
CA PHE A 36 20.44 -0.73 -0.38
C PHE A 36 19.37 0.18 -0.99
N THR A 37 19.09 -0.04 -2.28
CA THR A 37 18.03 0.63 -3.05
C THR A 37 17.08 -0.41 -3.58
N ALA A 38 15.79 -0.30 -3.26
CA ALA A 38 14.74 -1.17 -3.78
C ALA A 38 14.10 -0.54 -5.04
N ASP A 39 14.00 -1.32 -6.11
CA ASP A 39 13.07 -1.05 -7.20
C ASP A 39 11.70 -1.64 -6.83
N LEU A 40 10.77 -0.77 -6.50
CA LEU A 40 9.37 -1.10 -6.24
C LEU A 40 8.44 -0.55 -7.34
N GLY A 41 8.99 -0.15 -8.49
CA GLY A 41 8.23 0.45 -9.58
C GLY A 41 7.91 1.93 -9.36
N GLN A 42 8.81 2.67 -8.70
CA GLN A 42 8.67 4.11 -8.46
C GLN A 42 8.83 4.97 -9.72
N GLY A 43 9.31 4.39 -10.83
CA GLY A 43 9.46 5.07 -12.12
C GLY A 43 10.70 5.95 -12.22
N GLU A 44 11.59 5.94 -11.23
CA GLU A 44 12.87 6.66 -11.26
C GLU A 44 14.00 5.77 -11.82
N GLU A 45 15.00 6.41 -12.44
CA GLU A 45 16.24 5.74 -12.82
C GLU A 45 17.05 5.40 -11.55
N LEU A 46 17.51 4.16 -11.42
CA LEU A 46 18.24 3.67 -10.25
C LEU A 46 19.77 3.86 -10.39
N GLU A 47 20.28 3.93 -11.61
CA GLU A 47 21.71 4.16 -11.88
C GLU A 47 22.27 5.45 -11.27
N PRO A 48 21.53 6.58 -11.23
CA PRO A 48 22.00 7.78 -10.53
C PRO A 48 22.25 7.55 -9.03
N ALA A 49 21.49 6.66 -8.38
CA ALA A 49 21.71 6.29 -6.97
C ALA A 49 23.03 5.52 -6.81
N ARG A 50 23.33 4.57 -7.72
CA ARG A 50 24.60 3.84 -7.75
C ARG A 50 25.78 4.79 -7.91
N ALA A 51 25.75 5.59 -8.97
CA ALA A 51 26.84 6.53 -9.28
C ALA A 51 27.12 7.50 -8.11
N LYS A 52 26.06 7.93 -7.41
CA LYS A 52 26.19 8.82 -6.26
C LYS A 52 26.75 8.10 -5.02
N ALA A 53 26.40 6.84 -4.79
CA ALA A 53 26.99 6.05 -3.73
C ALA A 53 28.49 5.82 -3.95
N GLU A 54 28.89 5.48 -5.20
CA GLU A 54 30.30 5.33 -5.59
C GLU A 54 31.08 6.65 -5.39
N LEU A 55 30.49 7.77 -5.79
CA LEU A 55 31.10 9.09 -5.58
C LEU A 55 31.29 9.45 -4.09
N LEU A 56 30.43 8.92 -3.22
CA LEU A 56 30.53 9.08 -1.77
C LEU A 56 31.44 8.03 -1.13
N GLY A 57 32.19 7.25 -1.94
CA GLY A 57 33.21 6.34 -1.48
C GLY A 57 32.71 4.95 -1.06
N ILE A 58 31.53 4.54 -1.50
CA ILE A 58 31.05 3.19 -1.29
C ILE A 58 31.63 2.26 -2.36
N ALA A 59 32.25 1.16 -1.95
CA ALA A 59 32.78 0.17 -2.87
C ALA A 59 31.63 -0.51 -3.66
N PRO A 60 31.82 -0.83 -4.95
CA PRO A 60 30.77 -1.39 -5.80
C PRO A 60 30.08 -2.64 -5.22
N GLU A 61 30.83 -3.49 -4.53
CA GLU A 61 30.32 -4.70 -3.84
C GLU A 61 29.42 -4.41 -2.64
N ASN A 62 29.45 -3.17 -2.14
CA ASN A 62 28.62 -2.69 -1.04
C ASN A 62 27.41 -1.84 -1.51
N ILE A 63 27.18 -1.80 -2.82
CA ILE A 63 26.04 -1.09 -3.42
C ILE A 63 25.04 -2.11 -3.96
N HIS A 64 23.93 -2.28 -3.26
CA HIS A 64 22.89 -3.22 -3.63
C HIS A 64 21.68 -2.46 -4.20
N ILE A 65 21.29 -2.81 -5.44
CA ILE A 65 20.06 -2.36 -6.09
C ILE A 65 19.32 -3.61 -6.52
N GLU A 66 18.13 -3.84 -6.00
CA GLU A 66 17.35 -5.05 -6.27
C GLU A 66 15.97 -4.69 -6.85
N ASP A 67 15.58 -5.39 -7.92
CA ASP A 67 14.22 -5.37 -8.45
C ASP A 67 13.32 -6.23 -7.57
N LEU A 68 12.46 -5.59 -6.80
CA LEU A 68 11.53 -6.23 -5.87
C LEU A 68 10.06 -6.09 -6.32
N ARG A 69 9.80 -5.67 -7.56
CA ARG A 69 8.43 -5.41 -8.05
C ARG A 69 7.54 -6.66 -7.98
N GLU A 70 8.06 -7.82 -8.38
CA GLU A 70 7.30 -9.07 -8.32
C GLU A 70 7.04 -9.52 -6.88
N GLU A 71 8.04 -9.47 -5.99
CA GLU A 71 7.88 -9.79 -4.58
C GLU A 71 6.90 -8.81 -3.92
N PHE A 72 7.02 -7.51 -4.22
CA PHE A 72 6.13 -6.49 -3.70
C PHE A 72 4.67 -6.77 -4.02
N VAL A 73 4.36 -7.08 -5.28
CA VAL A 73 2.96 -7.31 -5.67
C VAL A 73 2.46 -8.66 -5.15
N ARG A 74 3.23 -9.74 -5.33
CA ARG A 74 2.83 -11.09 -4.94
C ARG A 74 2.67 -11.25 -3.43
N ASP A 75 3.63 -10.75 -2.64
CA ASP A 75 3.75 -11.08 -1.22
C ASP A 75 3.25 -9.96 -0.28
N PHE A 76 3.01 -8.73 -0.80
CA PHE A 76 2.54 -7.60 -0.01
C PHE A 76 1.24 -7.00 -0.56
N VAL A 77 1.15 -6.72 -1.86
CA VAL A 77 -0.06 -6.14 -2.45
C VAL A 77 -1.20 -7.14 -2.48
N PHE A 78 -1.02 -8.32 -3.07
CA PHE A 78 -2.10 -9.31 -3.20
C PHE A 78 -2.67 -9.79 -1.87
N PRO A 79 -1.85 -10.13 -0.84
CA PRO A 79 -2.38 -10.47 0.49
C PRO A 79 -3.27 -9.37 1.09
N MET A 80 -2.90 -8.12 0.89
CA MET A 80 -3.69 -6.96 1.32
C MET A 80 -5.01 -6.84 0.52
N PHE A 81 -4.99 -7.11 -0.79
CA PHE A 81 -6.19 -7.09 -1.61
C PHE A 81 -7.15 -8.23 -1.31
N ARG A 82 -6.67 -9.43 -0.94
CA ARG A 82 -7.54 -10.52 -0.44
C ARG A 82 -8.38 -10.06 0.76
N ALA A 83 -7.84 -9.19 1.60
CA ALA A 83 -8.57 -8.58 2.71
C ALA A 83 -9.50 -7.44 2.28
N ASN A 84 -9.40 -6.93 1.05
CA ASN A 84 -9.96 -5.64 0.62
C ASN A 84 -9.57 -4.49 1.55
N ALA A 85 -8.30 -4.47 2.01
CA ALA A 85 -7.85 -3.58 3.07
C ALA A 85 -7.84 -2.12 2.62
N LEU A 86 -8.56 -1.30 3.37
CA LEU A 86 -8.61 0.15 3.21
C LEU A 86 -8.46 0.80 4.58
N TYR A 87 -7.38 1.57 4.78
CA TYR A 87 -7.23 2.33 6.01
C TYR A 87 -8.26 3.46 6.05
N GLU A 88 -8.98 3.55 7.16
CA GLU A 88 -10.12 4.47 7.35
C GLU A 88 -11.15 4.42 6.20
N GLY A 89 -11.27 3.25 5.54
CA GLY A 89 -12.23 3.00 4.48
C GLY A 89 -11.85 3.56 3.10
N LEU A 90 -10.69 4.21 2.94
CA LEU A 90 -10.31 4.93 1.73
C LEU A 90 -8.91 4.60 1.20
N TYR A 91 -7.90 4.55 2.07
CA TYR A 91 -6.50 4.53 1.67
C TYR A 91 -5.97 3.12 1.43
N LEU A 92 -5.39 2.86 0.26
CA LEU A 92 -4.87 1.56 -0.21
C LEU A 92 -3.47 1.18 0.29
N LEU A 93 -2.94 1.85 1.30
CA LEU A 93 -1.78 1.42 2.11
C LEU A 93 -0.43 1.26 1.36
N GLY A 94 -0.25 1.85 0.16
CA GLY A 94 0.92 1.60 -0.68
C GLY A 94 2.27 1.87 -0.02
N THR A 95 2.41 2.99 0.72
CA THR A 95 3.62 3.28 1.50
C THR A 95 3.77 2.32 2.68
N SER A 96 2.64 1.98 3.33
CA SER A 96 2.63 1.15 4.54
C SER A 96 3.14 -0.26 4.32
N ILE A 97 2.92 -0.84 3.12
CA ILE A 97 3.40 -2.19 2.76
C ILE A 97 4.78 -2.18 2.10
N ALA A 98 5.24 -1.04 1.56
CA ALA A 98 6.57 -0.92 0.96
C ALA A 98 7.67 -0.97 2.02
N ARG A 99 7.48 -0.29 3.17
CA ARG A 99 8.52 -0.20 4.22
C ARG A 99 8.84 -1.55 4.87
N PRO A 100 7.89 -2.44 5.18
CA PRO A 100 8.20 -3.80 5.64
C PRO A 100 9.04 -4.61 4.66
N LEU A 101 8.79 -4.55 3.36
CA LEU A 101 9.61 -5.23 2.36
C LEU A 101 11.04 -4.68 2.31
N ILE A 102 11.20 -3.35 2.29
CA ILE A 102 12.53 -2.73 2.33
C ILE A 102 13.26 -3.13 3.61
N SER A 103 12.59 -3.07 4.77
CA SER A 103 13.17 -3.45 6.06
C SER A 103 13.60 -4.92 6.09
N LYS A 104 12.82 -5.83 5.49
CA LYS A 104 13.19 -7.23 5.32
C LYS A 104 14.52 -7.37 4.59
N ARG A 105 14.69 -6.68 3.46
CA ARG A 105 15.94 -6.71 2.70
C ARG A 105 17.12 -6.09 3.46
N LEU A 106 16.89 -5.00 4.20
CA LEU A 106 17.93 -4.41 5.05
C LEU A 106 18.46 -5.41 6.07
N VAL A 107 17.58 -6.14 6.77
CA VAL A 107 17.96 -7.15 7.76
C VAL A 107 18.66 -8.34 7.08
N GLU A 108 18.16 -8.84 5.96
CA GLU A 108 18.79 -9.92 5.19
C GLU A 108 20.21 -9.55 4.72
N LEU A 109 20.40 -8.31 4.24
CA LEU A 109 21.71 -7.79 3.87
C LEU A 109 22.61 -7.60 5.08
N ALA A 110 22.08 -7.13 6.21
CA ALA A 110 22.85 -7.02 7.44
C ALA A 110 23.41 -8.37 7.87
N HIS A 111 22.59 -9.43 7.86
CA HIS A 111 23.05 -10.79 8.16
C HIS A 111 24.10 -11.29 7.15
N ARG A 112 23.85 -11.07 5.83
CA ARG A 112 24.77 -11.51 4.76
C ARG A 112 26.15 -10.88 4.86
N HIS A 113 26.22 -9.62 5.23
CA HIS A 113 27.46 -8.84 5.33
C HIS A 113 28.03 -8.75 6.74
N GLY A 114 27.39 -9.37 7.74
CA GLY A 114 27.78 -9.27 9.14
C GLY A 114 27.73 -7.83 9.66
N ALA A 115 26.73 -7.06 9.24
CA ALA A 115 26.53 -5.70 9.72
C ALA A 115 25.86 -5.67 11.10
N ASP A 116 26.25 -4.70 11.93
CA ASP A 116 25.78 -4.54 13.30
C ASP A 116 24.47 -3.79 13.40
N ALA A 117 24.13 -3.02 12.34
CA ALA A 117 22.98 -2.12 12.34
C ALA A 117 22.39 -1.92 10.95
N VAL A 118 21.14 -1.49 10.94
CA VAL A 118 20.46 -0.95 9.77
C VAL A 118 20.12 0.53 10.00
N ALA A 119 20.06 1.32 8.93
CA ALA A 119 19.73 2.74 9.00
C ALA A 119 18.67 3.13 7.97
N HIS A 120 17.85 4.14 8.29
CA HIS A 120 16.84 4.69 7.39
C HIS A 120 16.75 6.20 7.48
N GLY A 121 16.22 6.83 6.42
CA GLY A 121 16.06 8.28 6.30
C GLY A 121 14.67 8.80 6.66
N ALA A 122 13.81 8.00 7.28
CA ALA A 122 12.48 8.45 7.68
C ALA A 122 12.55 9.50 8.79
N THR A 123 11.74 10.56 8.65
CA THR A 123 11.70 11.66 9.64
C THR A 123 10.99 11.24 10.93
N GLY A 124 11.31 11.90 12.04
CA GLY A 124 10.70 11.65 13.35
C GLY A 124 9.21 12.02 13.45
N LYS A 125 8.64 12.69 12.44
CA LYS A 125 7.23 13.12 12.39
C LYS A 125 6.31 12.16 11.60
N GLY A 126 6.90 11.25 10.79
CA GLY A 126 6.17 10.33 9.92
C GLY A 126 5.97 8.95 10.53
N ASN A 127 5.02 8.19 9.97
CA ASN A 127 4.81 6.79 10.33
C ASN A 127 5.92 5.87 9.81
N ASP A 128 6.65 6.27 8.80
CA ASP A 128 7.62 5.42 8.10
C ASP A 128 8.74 4.93 9.02
N GLN A 129 9.20 5.79 9.95
CA GLN A 129 10.15 5.36 10.97
C GLN A 129 9.62 4.17 11.79
N VAL A 130 8.33 4.22 12.17
CA VAL A 130 7.68 3.13 12.93
C VAL A 130 7.63 1.85 12.10
N ARG A 131 7.28 1.96 10.83
CA ARG A 131 7.18 0.83 9.88
C ARG A 131 8.53 0.15 9.64
N PHE A 132 9.60 0.94 9.46
CA PHE A 132 10.96 0.42 9.33
C PHE A 132 11.41 -0.32 10.60
N GLU A 133 11.27 0.33 11.74
CA GLU A 133 11.82 -0.17 12.99
C GLU A 133 11.06 -1.37 13.54
N LEU A 134 9.72 -1.33 13.56
CA LEU A 134 8.91 -2.48 13.99
C LEU A 134 9.15 -3.70 13.10
N SER A 135 9.32 -3.50 11.78
CA SER A 135 9.66 -4.57 10.86
C SER A 135 11.06 -5.15 11.14
N ALA A 136 12.05 -4.29 11.35
CA ALA A 136 13.42 -4.73 11.66
C ALA A 136 13.46 -5.54 12.97
N TYR A 137 12.85 -5.03 14.05
CA TYR A 137 12.81 -5.73 15.35
C TYR A 137 11.99 -7.01 15.34
N ALA A 138 10.96 -7.11 14.50
CA ALA A 138 10.21 -8.34 14.34
C ALA A 138 11.02 -9.43 13.64
N LEU A 139 11.91 -9.05 12.71
CA LEU A 139 12.75 -9.96 11.92
C LEU A 139 14.06 -10.31 12.63
N ASP A 140 14.64 -9.37 13.36
CA ASP A 140 15.82 -9.55 14.18
C ASP A 140 15.76 -8.66 15.43
N PRO A 141 15.38 -9.22 16.61
CA PRO A 141 15.30 -8.45 17.85
C PRO A 141 16.64 -7.88 18.35
N SER A 142 17.76 -8.37 17.82
CA SER A 142 19.11 -7.94 18.22
C SER A 142 19.67 -6.82 17.34
N ILE A 143 19.08 -6.57 16.16
CA ILE A 143 19.58 -5.57 15.21
C ILE A 143 19.46 -4.15 15.77
N LYS A 144 20.51 -3.36 15.66
CA LYS A 144 20.45 -1.93 15.99
C LYS A 144 19.81 -1.16 14.82
N VAL A 145 18.91 -0.24 15.14
CA VAL A 145 18.32 0.66 14.13
C VAL A 145 18.82 2.09 14.37
N ILE A 146 19.39 2.71 13.34
CA ILE A 146 19.87 4.07 13.35
C ILE A 146 18.92 4.95 12.56
N ALA A 147 18.31 5.92 13.23
CA ALA A 147 17.40 6.90 12.65
C ALA A 147 17.97 8.31 12.82
N PRO A 148 18.83 8.79 11.90
CA PRO A 148 19.60 10.03 12.08
C PRO A 148 18.74 11.26 12.36
N TRP A 149 17.55 11.35 11.79
CA TRP A 149 16.61 12.47 12.04
C TRP A 149 16.24 12.66 13.53
N ARG A 150 16.45 11.67 14.38
CA ARG A 150 16.24 11.76 15.83
C ARG A 150 17.53 11.95 16.63
N LEU A 151 18.69 11.87 15.97
CA LEU A 151 20.01 11.83 16.62
C LEU A 151 20.86 13.06 16.31
N TRP A 152 20.74 13.63 15.10
CA TRP A 152 21.61 14.68 14.59
C TRP A 152 21.04 16.09 14.80
N ASP A 153 21.92 17.11 14.68
CA ASP A 153 21.53 18.52 14.78
C ASP A 153 21.09 19.15 13.45
N LEU A 154 21.03 18.37 12.36
CA LEU A 154 20.68 18.83 11.02
C LEU A 154 19.16 18.98 10.87
N THR A 155 18.56 19.84 11.68
CA THR A 155 17.09 19.96 11.85
C THR A 155 16.39 20.80 10.78
N SER A 156 17.14 21.43 9.86
CA SER A 156 16.59 22.27 8.80
C SER A 156 17.23 21.99 7.46
N ARG A 157 16.50 22.30 6.37
CA ARG A 157 17.04 22.17 5.01
C ARG A 157 18.33 22.99 4.81
N THR A 158 18.40 24.18 5.40
CA THR A 158 19.62 25.02 5.36
C THR A 158 20.82 24.27 5.92
N LYS A 159 20.67 23.68 7.13
CA LYS A 159 21.75 22.90 7.75
C LYS A 159 22.11 21.65 6.94
N LEU A 160 21.13 21.00 6.30
CA LEU A 160 21.38 19.88 5.41
C LEU A 160 22.19 20.30 4.18
N ILE A 161 21.88 21.45 3.57
CA ILE A 161 22.60 21.99 2.43
C ILE A 161 24.03 22.38 2.83
N GLU A 162 24.19 23.08 3.96
CA GLU A 162 25.52 23.45 4.51
C GLU A 162 26.40 22.21 4.77
N PHE A 163 25.82 21.16 5.39
CA PHE A 163 26.53 19.90 5.61
C PHE A 163 26.91 19.23 4.29
N ALA A 164 26.02 19.23 3.30
CA ALA A 164 26.28 18.66 1.99
C ALA A 164 27.40 19.40 1.25
N GLU A 165 27.42 20.75 1.31
CA GLU A 165 28.47 21.58 0.70
C GLU A 165 29.83 21.36 1.38
N GLN A 166 29.87 21.33 2.72
CA GLN A 166 31.10 21.06 3.49
C GLN A 166 31.69 19.69 3.21
N ASN A 167 30.83 18.68 2.92
CA ASN A 167 31.22 17.31 2.65
C ASN A 167 31.26 16.97 1.16
N GLN A 168 31.17 17.97 0.26
CA GLN A 168 31.23 17.82 -1.20
C GLN A 168 30.17 16.84 -1.76
N ILE A 169 29.00 16.75 -1.11
CA ILE A 169 27.90 15.94 -1.59
C ILE A 169 27.21 16.66 -2.76
N PRO A 170 27.11 16.07 -3.94
CA PRO A 170 26.50 16.73 -5.09
C PRO A 170 25.01 17.04 -4.87
N ILE A 171 24.65 18.30 -5.04
CA ILE A 171 23.26 18.77 -5.02
C ILE A 171 22.93 19.23 -6.43
N ALA A 172 21.95 18.59 -7.07
CA ALA A 172 21.47 19.01 -8.38
C ALA A 172 20.94 20.45 -8.31
N LYS A 173 21.24 21.27 -9.33
CA LYS A 173 20.91 22.71 -9.34
C LYS A 173 19.41 22.98 -9.25
N ASP A 174 18.61 22.14 -9.88
CA ASP A 174 17.15 22.15 -9.86
C ASP A 174 16.55 21.72 -8.49
N LYS A 175 17.33 20.97 -7.68
CA LYS A 175 16.95 20.51 -6.33
C LYS A 175 17.46 21.40 -5.20
N ARG A 176 18.12 22.52 -5.49
CA ARG A 176 18.51 23.52 -4.49
C ARG A 176 17.32 24.32 -3.96
N GLY A 177 16.28 24.49 -4.77
CA GLY A 177 14.99 25.03 -4.36
C GLY A 177 14.20 24.04 -3.48
N GLU A 178 13.26 24.55 -2.68
CA GLU A 178 12.30 23.68 -1.99
C GLU A 178 11.29 23.13 -2.99
N ALA A 179 11.16 21.80 -3.04
CA ALA A 179 10.04 21.18 -3.73
C ALA A 179 8.72 21.65 -3.09
N PRO A 180 7.67 21.92 -3.87
CA PRO A 180 6.40 22.43 -3.36
C PRO A 180 5.66 21.41 -2.47
N PHE A 181 6.00 20.14 -2.55
CA PHE A 181 5.52 19.02 -1.73
C PHE A 181 6.49 17.83 -1.82
N SER A 182 6.32 16.83 -0.96
CA SER A 182 7.07 15.57 -1.01
C SER A 182 6.29 14.54 -1.79
N VAL A 183 6.99 13.70 -2.56
CA VAL A 183 6.41 12.57 -3.32
C VAL A 183 7.07 11.27 -2.90
N ASP A 184 6.27 10.24 -2.65
CA ASP A 184 6.68 8.86 -2.46
C ASP A 184 5.90 7.98 -3.44
N ALA A 185 6.58 7.12 -4.18
CA ALA A 185 5.98 6.33 -5.23
C ALA A 185 6.44 4.86 -5.19
N ASN A 186 5.56 3.96 -5.58
CA ASN A 186 5.84 2.56 -5.88
C ASN A 186 4.83 2.05 -6.91
N LEU A 187 4.89 0.77 -7.26
CA LEU A 187 4.03 0.21 -8.29
C LEU A 187 2.53 0.30 -7.93
N LEU A 188 2.17 0.27 -6.64
CA LEU A 188 0.76 0.38 -6.22
C LEU A 188 0.25 1.81 -6.25
N HIS A 189 1.04 2.79 -5.80
CA HIS A 189 0.56 4.16 -5.64
C HIS A 189 1.63 5.24 -5.81
N THR A 190 1.14 6.48 -5.92
CA THR A 190 1.90 7.71 -5.64
C THR A 190 1.23 8.43 -4.49
N SER A 191 2.03 8.92 -3.55
CA SER A 191 1.62 9.72 -2.38
C SER A 191 2.31 11.08 -2.44
N SER A 192 1.55 12.16 -2.38
CA SER A 192 2.06 13.54 -2.34
C SER A 192 1.57 14.23 -1.09
N GLU A 193 2.48 14.85 -0.31
CA GLU A 193 2.14 15.48 0.97
C GLU A 193 3.04 16.67 1.32
N GLY A 194 2.57 17.49 2.25
CA GLY A 194 3.33 18.59 2.87
C GLY A 194 3.29 19.91 2.12
N LYS A 195 3.72 20.97 2.76
CA LYS A 195 3.87 22.36 2.24
C LYS A 195 2.62 22.89 1.54
N ALA A 196 2.64 22.97 0.19
CA ALA A 196 1.51 23.48 -0.61
C ALA A 196 0.22 22.66 -0.44
N LEU A 197 0.31 21.42 0.07
CA LEU A 197 -0.83 20.52 0.27
C LEU A 197 -1.34 20.50 1.72
N GLU A 198 -0.73 21.25 2.65
CA GLU A 198 -1.08 21.19 4.08
C GLU A 198 -2.43 21.82 4.40
N ASN A 199 -2.89 22.80 3.61
CA ASN A 199 -4.19 23.43 3.83
C ASN A 199 -5.33 22.57 3.24
N PRO A 200 -6.15 21.91 4.07
CA PRO A 200 -7.23 21.06 3.56
C PRO A 200 -8.42 21.84 2.96
N ALA A 201 -8.44 23.17 3.08
CA ALA A 201 -9.48 24.01 2.48
C ALA A 201 -9.18 24.35 1.02
N GLU A 202 -7.98 24.07 0.53
CA GLU A 202 -7.55 24.35 -0.83
C GLU A 202 -7.48 23.07 -1.65
N ALA A 203 -8.01 23.10 -2.88
CA ALA A 203 -7.90 21.97 -3.80
C ALA A 203 -6.44 21.70 -4.16
N ALA A 204 -6.07 20.42 -4.28
CA ALA A 204 -4.74 20.07 -4.78
C ALA A 204 -4.60 20.55 -6.24
N PRO A 205 -3.51 21.26 -6.59
CA PRO A 205 -3.27 21.67 -7.96
C PRO A 205 -3.11 20.48 -8.92
N ASP A 206 -3.49 20.63 -10.18
CA ASP A 206 -3.46 19.56 -11.19
C ASP A 206 -2.06 18.93 -11.37
N TYR A 207 -1.00 19.73 -11.23
CA TYR A 207 0.38 19.23 -11.37
C TYR A 207 0.81 18.25 -10.28
N VAL A 208 0.01 18.07 -9.22
CA VAL A 208 0.26 17.06 -8.18
C VAL A 208 -0.01 15.65 -8.71
N TYR A 209 -0.97 15.53 -9.62
CA TYR A 209 -1.35 14.24 -10.21
C TYR A 209 -0.42 13.90 -11.39
N GLN A 210 0.38 12.85 -11.21
CA GLN A 210 1.41 12.46 -12.16
C GLN A 210 1.12 11.15 -12.90
N ARG A 211 0.21 10.33 -12.35
CA ARG A 211 -0.14 9.02 -12.92
C ARG A 211 -1.47 9.00 -13.65
N THR A 212 -2.32 9.97 -13.40
CA THR A 212 -3.69 9.99 -13.91
C THR A 212 -3.96 11.29 -14.66
N VAL A 213 -4.62 11.20 -15.80
CA VAL A 213 -5.20 12.36 -16.46
C VAL A 213 -6.37 12.90 -15.63
N ASN A 214 -6.74 14.17 -15.80
CA ASN A 214 -7.96 14.68 -15.19
C ASN A 214 -9.17 13.90 -15.75
N PRO A 215 -10.15 13.53 -14.92
CA PRO A 215 -11.33 12.81 -15.40
C PRO A 215 -12.04 13.49 -16.56
N GLU A 216 -12.05 14.83 -16.59
CA GLU A 216 -12.63 15.64 -17.66
C GLU A 216 -11.88 15.46 -18.99
N ASP A 217 -10.55 15.26 -18.93
CA ASP A 217 -9.66 15.11 -20.08
C ASP A 217 -9.53 13.64 -20.53
N ALA A 218 -10.08 12.70 -19.75
CA ALA A 218 -10.07 11.29 -20.08
C ALA A 218 -10.92 10.97 -21.31
N PRO A 219 -10.64 9.86 -22.04
CA PRO A 219 -11.36 9.50 -23.26
C PRO A 219 -12.88 9.48 -23.10
N ASP A 220 -13.62 9.99 -24.11
CA ASP A 220 -15.08 9.97 -24.15
C ASP A 220 -15.68 8.60 -24.48
N GLN A 221 -14.83 7.65 -24.84
CA GLN A 221 -15.24 6.25 -25.06
C GLN A 221 -14.81 5.39 -23.88
N PRO A 222 -15.74 4.60 -23.30
CA PRO A 222 -15.40 3.67 -22.24
C PRO A 222 -14.48 2.55 -22.77
N GLU A 223 -13.63 2.05 -21.89
CA GLU A 223 -12.81 0.86 -22.13
C GLU A 223 -13.26 -0.27 -21.20
N PHE A 224 -13.25 -1.51 -21.71
CA PHE A 224 -13.61 -2.69 -20.92
C PHE A 224 -12.36 -3.53 -20.66
N VAL A 225 -12.25 -4.03 -19.44
CA VAL A 225 -11.16 -4.93 -19.03
C VAL A 225 -11.75 -6.13 -18.30
N GLU A 226 -11.25 -7.32 -18.62
CA GLU A 226 -11.56 -8.56 -17.91
C GLU A 226 -10.36 -8.93 -17.03
N ILE A 227 -10.60 -9.19 -15.75
CA ILE A 227 -9.59 -9.63 -14.80
C ILE A 227 -10.00 -11.00 -14.28
N THR A 228 -9.11 -12.00 -14.47
CA THR A 228 -9.32 -13.35 -13.98
C THR A 228 -8.60 -13.54 -12.66
N PHE A 229 -9.29 -14.14 -11.70
CA PHE A 229 -8.82 -14.43 -10.35
C PHE A 229 -8.70 -15.93 -10.12
N GLU A 230 -7.68 -16.34 -9.39
CA GLU A 230 -7.52 -17.65 -8.80
C GLU A 230 -7.23 -17.49 -7.29
N ARG A 231 -8.12 -18.02 -6.45
CA ARG A 231 -8.00 -17.97 -4.99
C ARG A 231 -7.75 -16.56 -4.45
N GLY A 232 -8.44 -15.57 -5.02
CA GLY A 232 -8.38 -14.17 -4.64
C GLY A 232 -7.26 -13.34 -5.29
N ASP A 233 -6.30 -13.96 -5.97
CA ASP A 233 -5.23 -13.26 -6.68
C ASP A 233 -5.56 -13.10 -8.17
N ALA A 234 -5.28 -11.92 -8.72
CA ALA A 234 -5.41 -11.68 -10.14
C ALA A 234 -4.29 -12.42 -10.91
N VAL A 235 -4.66 -13.21 -11.92
CA VAL A 235 -3.74 -14.06 -12.69
C VAL A 235 -3.72 -13.74 -14.18
N ALA A 236 -4.76 -13.06 -14.71
CA ALA A 236 -4.82 -12.71 -16.12
C ALA A 236 -5.60 -11.42 -16.36
N ILE A 237 -5.28 -10.72 -17.46
CA ILE A 237 -6.02 -9.60 -18.01
C ILE A 237 -6.44 -9.94 -19.43
N ASN A 238 -7.73 -9.79 -19.76
CA ASN A 238 -8.30 -10.07 -21.09
C ASN A 238 -7.90 -11.47 -21.61
N GLY A 239 -7.91 -12.48 -20.73
CA GLY A 239 -7.55 -13.86 -21.05
C GLY A 239 -6.05 -14.13 -21.18
N GLN A 240 -5.18 -13.13 -21.07
CA GLN A 240 -3.73 -13.28 -21.08
C GLN A 240 -3.20 -13.45 -19.66
N ALA A 241 -2.59 -14.61 -19.36
CA ALA A 241 -1.88 -14.84 -18.10
C ALA A 241 -0.66 -13.93 -17.99
N LEU A 242 -0.50 -13.26 -16.84
CA LEU A 242 0.54 -12.27 -16.59
C LEU A 242 1.09 -12.45 -15.18
N SER A 243 2.32 -11.96 -14.95
CA SER A 243 2.90 -11.92 -13.63
C SER A 243 2.22 -10.85 -12.74
N PRO A 244 2.26 -10.99 -11.40
CA PRO A 244 1.68 -10.03 -10.47
C PRO A 244 2.06 -8.57 -10.73
N ALA A 245 3.34 -8.28 -10.91
CA ALA A 245 3.80 -6.92 -11.19
C ALA A 245 3.32 -6.42 -12.57
N THR A 246 3.28 -7.31 -13.58
CA THR A 246 2.79 -6.94 -14.91
C THR A 246 1.29 -6.64 -14.89
N ILE A 247 0.48 -7.41 -14.14
CA ILE A 247 -0.95 -7.14 -13.94
C ILE A 247 -1.14 -5.72 -13.39
N LEU A 248 -0.46 -5.40 -12.28
CA LEU A 248 -0.62 -4.08 -11.65
C LEU A 248 -0.14 -2.95 -12.56
N THR A 249 0.96 -3.16 -13.30
CA THR A 249 1.45 -2.20 -14.32
C THR A 249 0.39 -1.92 -15.38
N ARG A 250 -0.20 -2.96 -15.96
CA ARG A 250 -1.25 -2.82 -16.98
C ARG A 250 -2.49 -2.13 -16.45
N LEU A 251 -2.90 -2.46 -15.23
CA LEU A 251 -4.03 -1.79 -14.58
C LEU A 251 -3.73 -0.33 -14.27
N ASN A 252 -2.48 0.01 -13.92
CA ASN A 252 -2.06 1.40 -13.75
C ASN A 252 -2.13 2.20 -15.06
N GLU A 253 -1.70 1.62 -16.18
CA GLU A 253 -1.80 2.25 -17.51
C GLU A 253 -3.26 2.55 -17.86
N LEU A 254 -4.14 1.56 -17.68
CA LEU A 254 -5.56 1.70 -17.96
C LEU A 254 -6.23 2.72 -17.02
N GLY A 255 -5.99 2.62 -15.72
CA GLY A 255 -6.56 3.52 -14.73
C GLY A 255 -6.06 4.95 -14.89
N GLY A 256 -4.78 5.13 -15.18
CA GLY A 256 -4.18 6.44 -15.45
C GLY A 256 -4.80 7.13 -16.67
N LYS A 257 -4.98 6.39 -17.76
CA LYS A 257 -5.64 6.85 -18.99
C LYS A 257 -7.08 7.33 -18.76
N HIS A 258 -7.80 6.68 -17.85
CA HIS A 258 -9.18 7.01 -17.53
C HIS A 258 -9.36 7.89 -16.29
N GLY A 259 -8.28 8.42 -15.70
CA GLY A 259 -8.33 9.32 -14.55
C GLY A 259 -8.80 8.63 -13.25
N ILE A 260 -8.64 7.32 -13.13
CA ILE A 260 -9.14 6.51 -12.02
C ILE A 260 -8.12 6.49 -10.88
N GLY A 261 -8.60 6.52 -9.62
CA GLY A 261 -7.81 6.23 -8.43
C GLY A 261 -7.21 7.45 -7.74
N ARG A 262 -7.74 8.64 -7.94
CA ARG A 262 -7.37 9.85 -7.18
C ARG A 262 -8.06 9.87 -5.84
N LEU A 263 -7.32 10.24 -4.79
CA LEU A 263 -7.83 10.39 -3.44
C LEU A 263 -7.15 11.57 -2.75
N ASP A 264 -7.96 12.54 -2.29
CA ASP A 264 -7.55 13.61 -1.37
C ASP A 264 -8.06 13.22 0.03
N PHE A 265 -7.15 12.97 0.96
CA PHE A 265 -7.49 12.32 2.21
C PHE A 265 -6.76 12.93 3.41
N VAL A 266 -7.50 13.24 4.46
CA VAL A 266 -6.95 13.65 5.76
C VAL A 266 -7.01 12.45 6.71
N GLU A 267 -5.86 11.81 6.89
CA GLU A 267 -5.70 10.59 7.68
C GLU A 267 -5.25 10.85 9.12
N ASN A 268 -5.51 9.89 9.99
CA ASN A 268 -4.98 9.88 11.35
C ASN A 268 -3.67 9.09 11.38
N ARG A 269 -2.53 9.78 11.53
CA ARG A 269 -1.23 9.12 11.68
C ARG A 269 -1.12 8.38 13.02
N PHE A 270 -0.43 7.25 13.02
CA PHE A 270 -0.18 6.45 14.23
C PHE A 270 0.59 7.25 15.30
N VAL A 271 1.45 8.16 14.87
CA VAL A 271 2.16 9.10 15.76
C VAL A 271 1.26 10.21 16.35
N GLY A 272 -0.04 10.18 16.12
CA GLY A 272 -1.04 10.97 16.84
C GLY A 272 -1.50 12.27 16.18
N MET A 273 -1.05 12.61 14.98
CA MET A 273 -1.45 13.81 14.25
C MET A 273 -2.30 13.50 13.02
N LYS A 274 -3.11 14.46 12.59
CA LYS A 274 -3.76 14.41 11.28
C LYS A 274 -2.80 14.91 10.19
N SER A 275 -2.85 14.27 9.02
CA SER A 275 -2.06 14.66 7.86
C SER A 275 -2.89 14.52 6.60
N ARG A 276 -2.78 15.48 5.69
CA ARG A 276 -3.38 15.38 4.37
C ARG A 276 -2.40 14.75 3.40
N GLY A 277 -2.85 13.75 2.67
CA GLY A 277 -2.15 13.14 1.55
C GLY A 277 -3.00 13.15 0.29
N ILE A 278 -2.35 13.38 -0.84
CA ILE A 278 -2.95 13.24 -2.17
C ILE A 278 -2.39 11.95 -2.78
N TYR A 279 -3.28 11.03 -3.08
CA TYR A 279 -2.91 9.70 -3.53
C TYR A 279 -3.41 9.42 -4.94
N GLU A 280 -2.62 8.66 -5.70
CA GLU A 280 -3.02 8.10 -6.99
C GLU A 280 -2.77 6.60 -6.97
N THR A 281 -3.84 5.81 -7.06
CA THR A 281 -3.81 4.35 -7.02
C THR A 281 -4.60 3.75 -8.18
N PRO A 282 -4.26 4.08 -9.45
CA PRO A 282 -5.10 3.77 -10.60
C PRO A 282 -5.36 2.26 -10.74
N GLY A 283 -4.32 1.45 -10.82
CA GLY A 283 -4.45 -0.01 -10.93
C GLY A 283 -5.01 -0.66 -9.68
N GLY A 284 -4.63 -0.16 -8.50
CA GLY A 284 -5.15 -0.65 -7.22
C GLY A 284 -6.66 -0.45 -7.10
N THR A 285 -7.18 0.69 -7.53
CA THR A 285 -8.63 0.97 -7.52
C THR A 285 -9.39 0.01 -8.44
N ILE A 286 -8.87 -0.23 -9.65
CA ILE A 286 -9.45 -1.20 -10.60
C ILE A 286 -9.42 -2.61 -10.00
N LEU A 287 -8.30 -3.02 -9.43
CA LEU A 287 -8.13 -4.34 -8.84
C LEU A 287 -9.07 -4.57 -7.65
N LEU A 288 -9.23 -3.57 -6.78
CA LEU A 288 -10.15 -3.64 -5.63
C LEU A 288 -11.60 -3.83 -6.07
N GLU A 289 -12.04 -3.05 -7.05
CA GLU A 289 -13.41 -3.16 -7.59
C GLU A 289 -13.65 -4.53 -8.23
N ALA A 290 -12.68 -5.05 -8.98
CA ALA A 290 -12.77 -6.38 -9.59
C ALA A 290 -12.78 -7.49 -8.53
N HIS A 291 -11.90 -7.43 -7.52
CA HIS A 291 -11.84 -8.41 -6.45
C HIS A 291 -13.14 -8.44 -5.64
N ARG A 292 -13.68 -7.27 -5.30
CA ARG A 292 -15.02 -7.17 -4.70
C ARG A 292 -16.09 -7.79 -5.59
N GLY A 293 -15.98 -7.59 -6.90
CA GLY A 293 -16.93 -8.15 -7.88
C GLY A 293 -16.96 -9.68 -7.88
N ILE A 294 -15.81 -10.35 -7.82
CA ILE A 294 -15.78 -11.83 -7.81
C ILE A 294 -16.23 -12.39 -6.45
N GLU A 295 -15.90 -11.74 -5.34
CA GLU A 295 -16.34 -12.15 -4.01
C GLU A 295 -17.86 -12.16 -3.87
N GLN A 296 -18.57 -11.22 -4.53
CA GLN A 296 -20.04 -11.13 -4.47
C GLN A 296 -20.75 -12.40 -4.94
N ILE A 297 -20.14 -13.19 -5.81
CA ILE A 297 -20.75 -14.42 -6.32
C ILE A 297 -20.12 -15.70 -5.78
N THR A 298 -18.98 -15.61 -5.07
CA THR A 298 -18.22 -16.78 -4.60
C THR A 298 -18.19 -16.94 -3.08
N LEU A 299 -18.49 -15.88 -2.31
CA LEU A 299 -18.59 -15.95 -0.87
C LEU A 299 -20.06 -16.04 -0.40
N ASP A 300 -20.34 -16.89 0.57
CA ASP A 300 -21.59 -16.83 1.31
C ASP A 300 -21.63 -15.57 2.22
N SER A 301 -22.84 -15.19 2.65
CA SER A 301 -23.05 -13.97 3.42
C SER A 301 -22.31 -13.98 4.77
N GLY A 302 -22.23 -15.14 5.44
CA GLY A 302 -21.55 -15.26 6.73
C GLY A 302 -20.04 -15.04 6.60
N SER A 303 -19.41 -15.71 5.63
CA SER A 303 -17.98 -15.58 5.34
C SER A 303 -17.61 -14.17 4.85
N GLY A 304 -18.42 -13.60 3.95
CA GLY A 304 -18.20 -12.24 3.44
C GLY A 304 -18.29 -11.18 4.54
N HIS A 305 -19.35 -11.24 5.37
CA HIS A 305 -19.52 -10.28 6.48
C HIS A 305 -18.44 -10.43 7.56
N LEU A 306 -18.03 -11.67 7.88
CA LEU A 306 -16.93 -11.90 8.82
C LEU A 306 -15.63 -11.25 8.29
N LYS A 307 -15.25 -11.53 7.05
CA LYS A 307 -14.05 -10.95 6.43
C LYS A 307 -14.11 -9.42 6.42
N ASP A 308 -15.22 -8.82 6.01
CA ASP A 308 -15.39 -7.38 6.00
C ASP A 308 -15.32 -6.75 7.39
N SER A 309 -15.79 -7.46 8.44
CA SER A 309 -15.67 -6.97 9.82
C SER A 309 -14.23 -6.93 10.34
N LEU A 310 -13.33 -7.73 9.78
CA LEU A 310 -11.91 -7.79 10.15
C LEU A 310 -11.04 -6.81 9.36
N MET A 311 -11.50 -6.36 8.20
CA MET A 311 -10.75 -5.46 7.31
C MET A 311 -10.24 -4.19 8.00
N PRO A 312 -11.04 -3.45 8.81
CA PRO A 312 -10.54 -2.24 9.47
C PRO A 312 -9.37 -2.53 10.42
N ARG A 313 -9.43 -3.64 11.18
CA ARG A 313 -8.35 -4.02 12.08
C ARG A 313 -7.10 -4.47 11.32
N TYR A 314 -7.27 -5.23 10.24
CA TYR A 314 -6.17 -5.65 9.38
C TYR A 314 -5.47 -4.44 8.73
N ALA A 315 -6.24 -3.50 8.19
CA ALA A 315 -5.71 -2.28 7.62
C ALA A 315 -4.98 -1.40 8.64
N GLU A 316 -5.51 -1.27 9.87
CA GLU A 316 -4.88 -0.56 10.96
C GLU A 316 -3.53 -1.16 11.35
N LEU A 317 -3.42 -2.48 11.46
CA LEU A 317 -2.15 -3.16 11.74
C LEU A 317 -1.09 -2.84 10.68
N ILE A 318 -1.46 -2.92 9.40
CA ILE A 318 -0.56 -2.60 8.30
C ILE A 318 -0.14 -1.12 8.35
N TYR A 319 -1.11 -0.22 8.52
CA TYR A 319 -0.86 1.22 8.56
C TYR A 319 0.11 1.59 9.69
N ASN A 320 -0.03 0.95 10.85
CA ASN A 320 0.75 1.17 12.05
C ASN A 320 2.12 0.45 12.05
N GLY A 321 2.47 -0.30 11.00
CA GLY A 321 3.78 -0.95 10.85
C GLY A 321 3.88 -2.37 11.41
N PHE A 322 2.77 -3.00 11.75
CA PHE A 322 2.71 -4.36 12.32
C PHE A 322 2.59 -5.46 11.25
N TRP A 323 3.24 -5.30 10.10
CA TRP A 323 3.19 -6.30 9.01
C TRP A 323 3.64 -7.68 9.46
N PHE A 324 4.71 -7.78 10.25
CA PHE A 324 5.28 -9.04 10.75
C PHE A 324 4.76 -9.42 12.15
N SER A 325 3.64 -8.87 12.60
CA SER A 325 3.07 -9.24 13.89
C SER A 325 2.28 -10.55 13.82
N PRO A 326 2.30 -11.37 14.89
CA PRO A 326 1.48 -12.58 14.95
C PRO A 326 -0.02 -12.31 14.73
N GLU A 327 -0.53 -11.17 15.20
CA GLU A 327 -1.93 -10.78 15.02
C GLU A 327 -2.27 -10.59 13.53
N ARG A 328 -1.42 -9.89 12.76
CA ARG A 328 -1.64 -9.72 11.32
C ARG A 328 -1.57 -11.08 10.60
N GLU A 329 -0.64 -11.96 10.98
CA GLU A 329 -0.50 -13.31 10.39
C GLU A 329 -1.73 -14.18 10.66
N MET A 330 -2.30 -14.13 11.88
CA MET A 330 -3.54 -14.83 12.21
C MET A 330 -4.72 -14.32 11.37
N LEU A 331 -4.85 -13.00 11.19
CA LEU A 331 -5.86 -12.40 10.33
C LEU A 331 -5.65 -12.80 8.88
N GLN A 332 -4.40 -12.80 8.39
CA GLN A 332 -4.08 -13.24 7.03
C GLN A 332 -4.49 -14.69 6.78
N ALA A 333 -4.21 -15.59 7.71
CA ALA A 333 -4.60 -17.00 7.58
C ALA A 333 -6.14 -17.16 7.46
N LEU A 334 -6.91 -16.37 8.21
CA LEU A 334 -8.37 -16.35 8.10
C LEU A 334 -8.82 -15.78 6.75
N ILE A 335 -8.21 -14.67 6.32
CA ILE A 335 -8.49 -14.04 5.03
C ILE A 335 -8.18 -15.02 3.89
N ASP A 336 -7.00 -15.65 3.90
CA ASP A 336 -6.58 -16.60 2.86
C ASP A 336 -7.54 -17.81 2.81
N LYS A 337 -8.02 -18.28 3.96
CA LYS A 337 -9.04 -19.34 4.03
C LYS A 337 -10.33 -18.93 3.33
N SER A 338 -10.76 -17.68 3.44
CA SER A 338 -11.96 -17.18 2.78
C SER A 338 -11.81 -17.12 1.24
N GLN A 339 -10.58 -17.07 0.74
CA GLN A 339 -10.30 -16.90 -0.70
C GLN A 339 -10.19 -18.23 -1.48
N GLU A 340 -10.26 -19.39 -0.83
CA GLU A 340 -10.06 -20.69 -1.48
C GLU A 340 -10.95 -20.92 -2.70
N HIS A 341 -12.15 -20.34 -2.70
CA HIS A 341 -13.14 -20.45 -3.78
C HIS A 341 -13.35 -19.14 -4.56
N VAL A 342 -12.60 -18.09 -4.23
CA VAL A 342 -12.69 -16.80 -4.92
C VAL A 342 -11.89 -16.85 -6.23
N SER A 343 -12.50 -17.51 -7.23
CA SER A 343 -11.91 -17.74 -8.55
C SER A 343 -12.95 -17.49 -9.63
N GLY A 344 -12.52 -16.90 -10.75
CA GLY A 344 -13.40 -16.55 -11.85
C GLY A 344 -12.97 -15.25 -12.53
N THR A 345 -13.83 -14.69 -13.36
CA THR A 345 -13.51 -13.49 -14.13
C THR A 345 -14.52 -12.38 -13.88
N VAL A 346 -14.03 -11.15 -13.82
CA VAL A 346 -14.83 -9.93 -13.68
C VAL A 346 -14.54 -9.02 -14.86
N ARG A 347 -15.60 -8.48 -15.47
CA ARG A 347 -15.51 -7.43 -16.50
C ARG A 347 -15.83 -6.08 -15.88
N LEU A 348 -14.89 -5.15 -16.00
CA LEU A 348 -15.07 -3.77 -15.59
C LEU A 348 -15.21 -2.84 -16.80
N LYS A 349 -16.02 -1.81 -16.63
CA LYS A 349 -16.11 -0.62 -17.50
C LYS A 349 -15.31 0.49 -16.86
N LEU A 350 -14.30 0.99 -17.58
CA LEU A 350 -13.44 2.12 -17.18
C LEU A 350 -13.90 3.37 -17.93
N TYR A 351 -14.24 4.42 -17.21
CA TYR A 351 -14.70 5.64 -17.82
C TYR A 351 -14.61 6.83 -16.86
N LYS A 352 -13.89 7.88 -17.24
CA LYS A 352 -13.85 9.20 -16.59
C LYS A 352 -13.84 9.14 -15.05
N GLY A 353 -12.77 8.57 -14.48
CA GLY A 353 -12.55 8.46 -13.05
C GLY A 353 -13.19 7.25 -12.37
N LEU A 354 -14.00 6.46 -13.09
CA LEU A 354 -14.74 5.35 -12.51
C LEU A 354 -14.33 4.01 -13.11
N ALA A 355 -14.21 3.00 -12.24
CA ALA A 355 -14.18 1.59 -12.58
C ALA A 355 -15.49 0.97 -12.07
N THR A 356 -16.29 0.38 -12.95
CA THR A 356 -17.60 -0.18 -12.60
C THR A 356 -17.68 -1.63 -13.04
N CYS A 357 -18.03 -2.52 -12.11
CA CYS A 357 -18.26 -3.92 -12.42
C CYS A 357 -19.54 -4.08 -13.28
N VAL A 358 -19.39 -4.64 -14.50
CA VAL A 358 -20.49 -4.82 -15.46
C VAL A 358 -20.74 -6.28 -15.84
N GLY A 359 -19.89 -7.20 -15.37
CA GLY A 359 -20.08 -8.65 -15.56
C GLY A 359 -19.18 -9.43 -14.63
N ARG A 360 -19.63 -10.60 -14.21
CA ARG A 360 -18.87 -11.54 -13.37
C ARG A 360 -19.34 -12.97 -13.62
N TRP A 361 -18.42 -13.91 -13.65
CA TRP A 361 -18.73 -15.33 -13.81
C TRP A 361 -17.65 -16.20 -13.14
N SER A 362 -18.10 -17.32 -12.60
CA SER A 362 -17.26 -18.26 -11.89
C SER A 362 -17.90 -19.65 -11.86
N ASP A 363 -17.10 -20.69 -12.01
CA ASP A 363 -17.52 -22.07 -11.76
C ASP A 363 -17.72 -22.36 -10.26
N GLN A 364 -17.25 -21.46 -9.39
CA GLN A 364 -17.44 -21.50 -7.93
C GLN A 364 -18.59 -20.60 -7.47
N SER A 365 -19.45 -20.14 -8.39
CA SER A 365 -20.53 -19.20 -8.09
C SER A 365 -21.58 -19.83 -7.16
N LEU A 366 -21.96 -19.08 -6.15
CA LEU A 366 -23.11 -19.36 -5.27
C LEU A 366 -24.39 -18.67 -5.77
N TYR A 367 -24.28 -17.84 -6.82
CA TYR A 367 -25.45 -17.19 -7.42
C TYR A 367 -26.23 -18.20 -8.25
N SER A 368 -27.49 -18.35 -7.94
CA SER A 368 -28.41 -19.28 -8.63
C SER A 368 -29.58 -18.50 -9.21
N GLU A 369 -29.65 -18.42 -10.53
CA GLU A 369 -30.76 -17.77 -11.24
C GLU A 369 -32.10 -18.43 -10.90
N ALA A 370 -32.13 -19.74 -10.73
CA ALA A 370 -33.36 -20.47 -10.37
C ALA A 370 -33.95 -20.07 -9.03
N HIS A 371 -33.11 -19.65 -8.05
CA HIS A 371 -33.57 -19.22 -6.73
C HIS A 371 -33.95 -17.75 -6.65
N VAL A 372 -33.45 -16.90 -7.55
CA VAL A 372 -33.65 -15.44 -7.46
C VAL A 372 -34.56 -14.89 -8.55
N THR A 373 -35.01 -15.73 -9.49
CA THR A 373 -35.91 -15.34 -10.58
C THR A 373 -37.25 -14.85 -10.02
N PHE A 374 -37.85 -13.86 -10.67
CA PHE A 374 -39.23 -13.44 -10.45
C PHE A 374 -40.24 -14.20 -11.35
N GLU A 375 -39.72 -15.06 -12.26
CA GLU A 375 -40.51 -15.93 -13.10
C GLU A 375 -40.79 -17.29 -12.38
N ASP A 376 -41.37 -18.24 -13.06
CA ASP A 376 -41.59 -19.59 -12.51
C ASP A 376 -40.26 -20.29 -12.23
N ASP A 377 -39.97 -20.53 -10.94
CA ASP A 377 -38.76 -21.17 -10.45
C ASP A 377 -38.86 -22.71 -10.37
N ALA A 378 -39.95 -23.28 -10.89
CA ALA A 378 -40.27 -24.72 -10.85
C ALA A 378 -40.22 -25.29 -9.40
N GLY A 379 -40.48 -24.48 -8.39
CA GLY A 379 -40.49 -24.87 -6.98
C GLY A 379 -39.11 -24.89 -6.31
N ALA A 380 -38.12 -24.19 -6.86
CA ALA A 380 -36.80 -24.07 -6.27
C ALA A 380 -36.84 -23.35 -4.89
N TYR A 381 -37.80 -22.45 -4.67
CA TYR A 381 -38.00 -21.73 -3.42
C TYR A 381 -39.48 -21.67 -3.01
N ASP A 382 -39.83 -22.16 -1.80
CA ASP A 382 -41.17 -21.98 -1.25
C ASP A 382 -41.29 -20.67 -0.47
N GLN A 383 -41.94 -19.68 -1.07
CA GLN A 383 -42.18 -18.36 -0.44
C GLN A 383 -42.92 -18.42 0.90
N LYS A 384 -43.63 -19.51 1.21
CA LYS A 384 -44.33 -19.67 2.48
C LYS A 384 -43.38 -19.81 3.65
N ASP A 385 -42.16 -20.35 3.45
CA ASP A 385 -41.14 -20.50 4.50
C ASP A 385 -40.73 -19.16 5.10
N ALA A 386 -40.73 -18.10 4.29
CA ALA A 386 -40.42 -16.74 4.72
C ALA A 386 -41.34 -16.25 5.83
N ALA A 387 -42.61 -16.66 5.84
CA ALA A 387 -43.58 -16.20 6.85
C ALA A 387 -43.22 -16.69 8.27
N GLY A 388 -42.74 -17.92 8.41
CA GLY A 388 -42.25 -18.48 9.67
C GLY A 388 -41.00 -17.78 10.16
N PHE A 389 -40.01 -17.64 9.28
CA PHE A 389 -38.75 -16.93 9.55
C PHE A 389 -39.00 -15.48 10.02
N ILE A 390 -39.85 -14.73 9.32
CA ILE A 390 -40.20 -13.35 9.67
C ILE A 390 -40.87 -13.25 11.03
N LYS A 391 -41.83 -14.14 11.33
CA LYS A 391 -42.53 -14.17 12.64
C LYS A 391 -41.59 -14.37 13.80
N LEU A 392 -40.65 -15.31 13.69
CA LEU A 392 -39.63 -15.57 14.72
C LEU A 392 -38.70 -14.37 14.92
N ASN A 393 -38.16 -13.80 13.82
CA ASN A 393 -37.32 -12.62 13.90
C ASN A 393 -38.06 -11.38 14.42
N ALA A 394 -39.36 -11.22 14.12
CA ALA A 394 -40.17 -10.11 14.60
C ALA A 394 -40.47 -10.21 16.10
N LEU A 395 -40.35 -11.39 16.77
CA LEU A 395 -40.72 -11.57 18.16
C LEU A 395 -40.04 -10.57 19.10
N ARG A 396 -38.72 -10.44 19.00
CA ARG A 396 -37.93 -9.48 19.82
C ARG A 396 -38.38 -8.03 19.57
N LEU A 397 -38.69 -7.67 18.34
CA LEU A 397 -39.14 -6.32 17.99
C LEU A 397 -40.52 -6.00 18.58
N LYS A 398 -41.43 -6.96 18.52
CA LYS A 398 -42.79 -6.84 19.16
C LYS A 398 -42.69 -6.71 20.67
N LEU A 399 -41.80 -7.49 21.34
CA LEU A 399 -41.59 -7.37 22.77
C LEU A 399 -41.05 -6.00 23.18
N VAL A 400 -40.07 -5.45 22.43
CA VAL A 400 -39.53 -4.10 22.65
C VAL A 400 -40.64 -3.05 22.44
N ALA A 401 -41.39 -3.14 21.34
CA ALA A 401 -42.47 -2.19 21.03
C ALA A 401 -43.56 -2.19 22.13
N ASN A 402 -43.97 -3.36 22.59
CA ASN A 402 -44.95 -3.51 23.69
C ASN A 402 -44.43 -2.92 25.01
N ARG A 403 -43.16 -3.12 25.35
CA ARG A 403 -42.55 -2.47 26.51
C ARG A 403 -42.61 -0.96 26.42
N ASN A 404 -42.19 -0.41 25.28
CA ASN A 404 -42.15 1.03 25.05
C ASN A 404 -43.56 1.66 25.05
N ALA A 405 -44.57 0.94 24.58
CA ALA A 405 -45.97 1.39 24.66
C ALA A 405 -46.52 1.45 26.09
N ARG A 406 -46.04 0.56 26.99
CA ARG A 406 -46.42 0.59 28.40
C ARG A 406 -45.73 1.69 29.22
N ALA A 407 -44.63 2.23 28.70
CA ALA A 407 -43.84 3.30 29.33
C ALA A 407 -44.30 4.71 28.95
N LYS A 408 -45.24 4.81 28.00
CA LYS A 408 -45.98 6.04 27.63
C LYS A 408 -47.33 6.07 28.37
#